data_a233b2674338a641361d8a8a95851ae7
#
_entry.id   a233b2674338a641361d8a8a95851ae7
#
_cell.length_a   1.000
_cell.length_b   1.000
_cell.length_c   1.000
_cell.angle_alpha   90.00
_cell.angle_beta   90.00
_cell.angle_gamma   90.00
#
_symmetry.space_group_name_H-M   'P 1'
#
loop_
_entity.id
_entity.type
_entity.pdbx_description
1 polymer ?
#
loop_
_entity_poly.entity_id
_entity_poly.type
_entity_poly.pdbx_seq_one_letter_code
_entity_poly.pdbx_strand_id
1 'polypeptide(L)'
;MSKRILGMGNAVLDILAEANEEDLTKNNLKKGTMALVEQEDSDKLLNEINFIKKDSGGSVANTLAAISLFGGDSCFCGKVKNDDLGNVFVQSMEKVGTKFLCQMANNGLPTARCIVMVTSDGERTMQTFLGASTTLEKDDLTCLLYTSPSPRDQSG
;
A
#
# COMPACT_ATOMS: atom_id res chain seq x y z
N MET A 1 -22.18 16.66 12.27
CA MET A 1 -20.73 16.43 12.10
C MET A 1 -20.56 15.14 11.33
N SER A 2 -19.86 15.15 10.20
CA SER A 2 -19.52 13.91 9.49
C SER A 2 -18.51 13.13 10.34
N LYS A 3 -18.77 11.84 10.54
CA LYS A 3 -17.83 10.97 11.26
C LYS A 3 -16.69 10.62 10.31
N ARG A 4 -15.45 10.82 10.75
CA ARG A 4 -14.23 10.42 10.03
C ARG A 4 -13.94 8.95 10.32
N ILE A 5 -13.64 8.19 9.27
CA ILE A 5 -13.25 6.78 9.36
C ILE A 5 -11.74 6.69 9.24
N LEU A 6 -11.11 6.12 10.27
CA LEU A 6 -9.70 5.82 10.29
C LEU A 6 -9.48 4.33 10.04
N GLY A 7 -8.65 4.01 9.07
CA GLY A 7 -8.14 2.65 8.85
C GLY A 7 -6.64 2.57 9.03
N MET A 8 -6.19 1.48 9.61
CA MET A 8 -4.77 1.17 9.82
C MET A 8 -4.41 -0.13 9.11
N GLY A 9 -3.33 -0.12 8.35
CA GLY A 9 -2.91 -1.31 7.61
C GLY A 9 -1.56 -1.14 6.91
N ASN A 10 -1.11 -2.21 6.27
CA ASN A 10 0.10 -2.18 5.47
C ASN A 10 -0.09 -1.26 4.26
N ALA A 11 0.78 -0.26 4.15
CA ALA A 11 0.85 0.63 2.99
C ALA A 11 1.67 -0.05 1.90
N VAL A 12 1.01 -0.69 0.97
CA VAL A 12 1.63 -1.47 -0.13
C VAL A 12 1.29 -0.82 -1.46
N LEU A 13 2.29 -0.52 -2.28
CA LEU A 13 2.07 -0.02 -3.63
C LEU A 13 1.91 -1.20 -4.60
N ASP A 14 0.80 -1.26 -5.31
CA ASP A 14 0.56 -2.25 -6.35
C ASP A 14 1.22 -1.78 -7.66
N ILE A 15 2.04 -2.65 -8.25
CA ILE A 15 2.74 -2.43 -9.51
C ILE A 15 2.23 -3.47 -10.51
N LEU A 16 1.39 -3.02 -11.43
CA LEU A 16 0.76 -3.88 -12.44
C LEU A 16 1.66 -4.04 -13.66
N ALA A 17 1.88 -5.27 -14.08
CA ALA A 17 2.65 -5.63 -15.27
C ALA A 17 1.94 -6.72 -16.07
N GLU A 18 2.08 -6.69 -17.41
CA GLU A 18 1.76 -7.84 -18.25
C GLU A 18 2.90 -8.85 -18.16
N ALA A 19 2.54 -10.12 -18.18
CA ALA A 19 3.49 -11.22 -18.15
C ALA A 19 3.01 -12.40 -18.99
N ASN A 20 3.95 -13.22 -19.42
CA ASN A 20 3.66 -14.52 -20.03
C ASN A 20 4.15 -15.66 -19.12
N GLU A 21 3.90 -16.92 -19.52
CA GLU A 21 4.28 -18.10 -18.74
C GLU A 21 5.81 -18.23 -18.56
N GLU A 22 6.59 -17.74 -19.55
CA GLU A 22 8.06 -17.78 -19.49
C GLU A 22 8.57 -16.78 -18.43
N ASP A 23 7.95 -15.61 -18.32
CA ASP A 23 8.29 -14.60 -17.29
C ASP A 23 8.07 -15.16 -15.89
N LEU A 24 6.97 -15.88 -15.68
CA LEU A 24 6.69 -16.53 -14.39
C LEU A 24 7.72 -17.62 -14.08
N THR A 25 8.02 -18.47 -15.05
CA THR A 25 8.98 -19.57 -14.90
C THR A 25 10.38 -19.04 -14.62
N LYS A 26 10.84 -18.04 -15.38
CA LYS A 26 12.15 -17.39 -15.21
C LYS A 26 12.34 -16.83 -13.80
N ASN A 27 11.26 -16.29 -13.21
CA ASN A 27 11.28 -15.71 -11.88
C ASN A 27 10.84 -16.70 -10.78
N ASN A 28 10.74 -17.98 -11.11
CA ASN A 28 10.35 -19.06 -10.19
C ASN A 28 9.02 -18.77 -9.46
N LEU A 29 8.06 -18.21 -10.19
CA LEU A 29 6.76 -17.84 -9.67
C LEU A 29 5.70 -18.87 -10.08
N LYS A 30 4.92 -19.30 -9.11
CA LYS A 30 3.79 -20.20 -9.36
C LYS A 30 2.58 -19.38 -9.77
N LYS A 31 2.08 -19.60 -10.98
CA LYS A 31 0.90 -18.91 -11.52
C LYS A 31 -0.29 -18.96 -10.58
N GLY A 32 -1.00 -17.85 -10.49
CA GLY A 32 -2.21 -17.71 -9.68
C GLY A 32 -1.96 -17.66 -8.17
N THR A 33 -0.71 -17.51 -7.73
CA THR A 33 -0.39 -17.43 -6.30
C THR A 33 0.25 -16.10 -5.90
N MET A 34 0.26 -15.84 -4.60
CA MET A 34 1.01 -14.74 -3.99
C MET A 34 2.19 -15.30 -3.22
N ALA A 35 3.38 -14.77 -3.44
CA ALA A 35 4.58 -15.07 -2.68
C ALA A 35 5.06 -13.84 -1.92
N LEU A 36 5.40 -14.01 -0.65
CA LEU A 36 6.16 -13.02 0.12
C LEU A 36 7.64 -13.21 -0.19
N VAL A 37 8.34 -12.12 -0.44
CA VAL A 37 9.76 -12.12 -0.81
C VAL A 37 10.56 -11.08 -0.05
N GLU A 38 11.87 -11.28 -0.05
CA GLU A 38 12.81 -10.29 0.48
C GLU A 38 13.04 -9.15 -0.53
N GLN A 39 13.70 -8.10 -0.07
CA GLN A 39 13.95 -6.90 -0.87
C GLN A 39 14.68 -7.22 -2.17
N GLU A 40 15.72 -8.04 -2.11
CA GLU A 40 16.59 -8.35 -3.26
C GLU A 40 15.82 -9.00 -4.41
N ASP A 41 14.96 -9.97 -4.13
CA ASP A 41 14.13 -10.65 -5.13
C ASP A 41 13.11 -9.68 -5.74
N SER A 42 12.53 -8.82 -4.92
CA SER A 42 11.58 -7.81 -5.37
C SER A 42 12.25 -6.73 -6.21
N ASP A 43 13.45 -6.29 -5.86
CA ASP A 43 14.24 -5.32 -6.65
C ASP A 43 14.62 -5.91 -8.00
N LYS A 44 15.06 -7.18 -8.01
CA LYS A 44 15.39 -7.89 -9.24
C LYS A 44 14.20 -7.93 -10.20
N LEU A 45 13.05 -8.39 -9.73
CA LEU A 45 11.85 -8.48 -10.57
C LEU A 45 11.41 -7.10 -11.06
N LEU A 46 11.43 -6.08 -10.18
CA LEU A 46 11.05 -4.70 -10.54
C LEU A 46 11.91 -4.13 -11.67
N ASN A 47 13.20 -4.47 -11.72
CA ASN A 47 14.11 -4.04 -12.77
C ASN A 47 13.95 -4.80 -14.09
N GLU A 48 13.35 -5.99 -14.07
CA GLU A 48 13.18 -6.85 -15.25
C GLU A 48 11.83 -6.65 -15.93
N ILE A 49 10.81 -6.16 -15.22
CA ILE A 49 9.45 -6.03 -15.75
C ILE A 49 9.17 -4.66 -16.36
N ASN A 50 8.33 -4.67 -17.39
CA ASN A 50 7.69 -3.45 -17.91
C ASN A 50 6.35 -3.26 -17.22
N PHE A 51 6.27 -2.31 -16.29
CA PHE A 51 5.04 -2.04 -15.57
C PHE A 51 4.10 -1.12 -16.37
N ILE A 52 2.80 -1.39 -16.24
CA ILE A 52 1.74 -0.61 -16.90
C ILE A 52 1.27 0.53 -15.98
N LYS A 53 1.11 0.23 -14.69
CA LYS A 53 0.52 1.15 -13.70
C LYS A 53 1.09 0.90 -12.33
N LYS A 54 1.18 1.99 -11.55
CA LYS A 54 1.43 1.98 -10.10
C LYS A 54 0.25 2.65 -9.41
N ASP A 55 -0.24 2.05 -8.33
CA ASP A 55 -1.35 2.61 -7.56
C ASP A 55 -1.27 2.17 -6.10
N SER A 56 -1.94 2.89 -5.20
CA SER A 56 -2.06 2.44 -3.82
C SER A 56 -2.83 1.11 -3.76
N GLY A 57 -2.30 0.16 -3.01
CA GLY A 57 -2.88 -1.16 -2.80
C GLY A 57 -3.02 -1.49 -1.31
N GLY A 58 -3.42 -2.73 -1.03
CA GLY A 58 -3.71 -3.21 0.30
C GLY A 58 -5.19 -3.08 0.68
N SER A 59 -5.71 -4.04 1.44
CA SER A 59 -7.15 -4.16 1.72
C SER A 59 -7.74 -2.95 2.43
N VAL A 60 -7.04 -2.41 3.44
CA VAL A 60 -7.50 -1.24 4.19
C VAL A 60 -7.46 0.02 3.33
N ALA A 61 -6.38 0.23 2.56
CA ALA A 61 -6.26 1.38 1.67
C ALA A 61 -7.38 1.37 0.61
N ASN A 62 -7.62 0.22 -0.03
CA ASN A 62 -8.70 0.07 -1.01
C ASN A 62 -10.09 0.31 -0.40
N THR A 63 -10.33 -0.15 0.84
CA THR A 63 -11.58 0.10 1.56
C THR A 63 -11.79 1.59 1.81
N LEU A 64 -10.76 2.29 2.29
CA LEU A 64 -10.84 3.72 2.58
C LEU A 64 -10.98 4.56 1.31
N ALA A 65 -10.28 4.17 0.24
CA ALA A 65 -10.45 4.77 -1.09
C ALA A 65 -11.91 4.66 -1.57
N ALA A 66 -12.52 3.49 -1.42
CA ALA A 66 -13.94 3.30 -1.75
C ALA A 66 -14.85 4.19 -0.91
N ILE A 67 -14.61 4.28 0.41
CA ILE A 67 -15.38 5.16 1.31
C ILE A 67 -15.28 6.61 0.85
N SER A 68 -14.07 7.10 0.52
CA SER A 68 -13.89 8.47 0.03
C SER A 68 -14.60 8.72 -1.30
N LEU A 69 -14.52 7.77 -2.24
CA LEU A 69 -15.22 7.87 -3.53
C LEU A 69 -16.75 7.91 -3.38
N PHE A 70 -17.29 7.30 -2.32
CA PHE A 70 -18.71 7.42 -1.96
C PHE A 70 -19.04 8.65 -1.13
N GLY A 71 -18.11 9.60 -0.97
CA GLY A 71 -18.32 10.86 -0.27
C GLY A 71 -18.11 10.80 1.25
N GLY A 72 -17.53 9.72 1.78
CA GLY A 72 -17.15 9.61 3.18
C GLY A 72 -15.83 10.34 3.47
N ASP A 73 -15.63 10.78 4.72
CA ASP A 73 -14.35 11.33 5.21
C ASP A 73 -13.50 10.18 5.74
N SER A 74 -12.43 9.83 5.05
CA SER A 74 -11.56 8.72 5.41
C SER A 74 -10.10 9.12 5.58
N CYS A 75 -9.41 8.41 6.47
CA CYS A 75 -8.00 8.59 6.75
C CYS A 75 -7.30 7.24 6.82
N PHE A 76 -6.10 7.18 6.26
CA PHE A 76 -5.26 6.01 6.30
C PHE A 76 -4.04 6.23 7.21
N CYS A 77 -3.76 5.25 8.02
CA CYS A 77 -2.55 5.16 8.84
C CYS A 77 -1.75 3.91 8.46
N GLY A 78 -0.52 4.12 8.06
CA GLY A 78 0.43 3.08 7.68
C GLY A 78 1.79 3.69 7.46
N LYS A 79 2.81 2.87 7.25
CA LYS A 79 4.18 3.36 7.09
C LYS A 79 4.69 3.14 5.68
N VAL A 80 5.16 4.22 5.08
CA VAL A 80 5.92 4.23 3.83
C VAL A 80 7.26 4.93 4.07
N LYS A 81 8.25 4.65 3.24
CA LYS A 81 9.50 5.42 3.22
C LYS A 81 9.32 6.67 2.34
N ASN A 82 10.12 7.68 2.61
CA ASN A 82 10.25 8.86 1.75
C ASN A 82 11.11 8.51 0.53
N ASP A 83 10.54 7.67 -0.34
CA ASP A 83 11.08 7.23 -1.61
C ASP A 83 10.03 7.40 -2.72
N ASP A 84 10.40 7.11 -3.96
CA ASP A 84 9.52 7.30 -5.12
C ASP A 84 8.22 6.50 -4.98
N LEU A 85 8.28 5.26 -4.47
CA LEU A 85 7.11 4.41 -4.31
C LEU A 85 6.20 4.91 -3.18
N GLY A 86 6.77 5.39 -2.08
CA GLY A 86 6.04 6.00 -0.98
C GLY A 86 5.31 7.27 -1.39
N ASN A 87 5.97 8.12 -2.18
CA ASN A 87 5.36 9.33 -2.74
C ASN A 87 4.17 8.99 -3.64
N VAL A 88 4.32 7.98 -4.52
CA VAL A 88 3.21 7.52 -5.38
C VAL A 88 2.05 6.97 -4.54
N PHE A 89 2.34 6.18 -3.49
CA PHE A 89 1.30 5.65 -2.60
C PHE A 89 0.48 6.77 -1.95
N VAL A 90 1.15 7.75 -1.33
CA VAL A 90 0.48 8.87 -0.66
C VAL A 90 -0.34 9.68 -1.65
N GLN A 91 0.22 10.04 -2.81
CA GLN A 91 -0.49 10.79 -3.85
C GLN A 91 -1.71 10.03 -4.38
N SER A 92 -1.62 8.70 -4.56
CA SER A 92 -2.76 7.89 -4.98
C SER A 92 -3.90 7.92 -3.97
N MET A 93 -3.61 7.82 -2.67
CA MET A 93 -4.59 7.90 -1.61
C MET A 93 -5.25 9.29 -1.55
N GLU A 94 -4.46 10.35 -1.62
CA GLU A 94 -4.95 11.74 -1.57
C GLU A 94 -5.81 12.09 -2.79
N LYS A 95 -5.43 11.58 -3.96
CA LYS A 95 -6.18 11.79 -5.22
C LYS A 95 -7.62 11.26 -5.13
N VAL A 96 -7.86 10.18 -4.40
CA VAL A 96 -9.21 9.64 -4.18
C VAL A 96 -9.91 10.23 -2.96
N GLY A 97 -9.27 11.19 -2.25
CA GLY A 97 -9.84 11.90 -1.11
C GLY A 97 -9.56 11.26 0.25
N THR A 98 -8.75 10.20 0.31
CA THR A 98 -8.32 9.58 1.57
C THR A 98 -7.07 10.28 2.09
N LYS A 99 -7.11 10.81 3.32
CA LYS A 99 -5.95 11.48 3.92
C LYS A 99 -4.95 10.49 4.46
N PHE A 100 -3.68 10.65 4.10
CA PHE A 100 -2.57 9.92 4.71
C PHE A 100 -2.10 10.67 5.96
N LEU A 101 -2.08 10.01 7.13
CA LEU A 101 -1.85 10.69 8.41
C LEU A 101 -0.46 10.49 9.00
N CYS A 102 0.27 9.45 8.61
CA CYS A 102 1.59 9.18 9.15
C CYS A 102 2.68 9.96 8.41
N GLN A 103 3.77 10.27 9.10
CA GLN A 103 4.94 10.82 8.45
C GLN A 103 5.69 9.71 7.68
N MET A 104 6.19 10.04 6.49
CA MET A 104 7.04 9.13 5.74
C MET A 104 8.38 8.95 6.45
N ALA A 105 8.86 7.70 6.54
CA ALA A 105 10.13 7.39 7.17
C ALA A 105 11.31 7.85 6.30
N ASN A 106 12.26 8.58 6.88
CA ASN A 106 13.46 9.01 6.16
C ASN A 106 14.52 7.89 6.08
N ASN A 107 14.46 6.91 6.99
CA ASN A 107 15.41 5.81 7.10
C ASN A 107 14.68 4.46 7.15
N GLY A 108 15.41 3.37 7.05
CA GLY A 108 14.87 2.01 7.16
C GLY A 108 14.56 1.37 5.82
N LEU A 109 13.71 0.35 5.86
CA LEU A 109 13.33 -0.44 4.68
C LEU A 109 12.61 0.40 3.64
N PRO A 110 12.76 0.08 2.33
CA PRO A 110 11.99 0.70 1.26
C PRO A 110 10.48 0.51 1.43
N THR A 111 9.71 1.36 0.77
CA THR A 111 8.25 1.24 0.72
C THR A 111 7.83 -0.14 0.21
N ALA A 112 6.81 -0.71 0.86
CA ALA A 112 6.24 -1.98 0.47
C ALA A 112 5.64 -1.93 -0.93
N ARG A 113 5.78 -3.03 -1.66
CA ARG A 113 5.26 -3.15 -3.03
C ARG A 113 4.77 -4.57 -3.30
N CYS A 114 3.74 -4.64 -4.11
CA CYS A 114 3.21 -5.88 -4.66
C CYS A 114 3.32 -5.80 -6.19
N ILE A 115 4.17 -6.63 -6.78
CA ILE A 115 4.26 -6.77 -8.23
C ILE A 115 3.18 -7.74 -8.64
N VAL A 116 2.22 -7.26 -9.42
CA VAL A 116 1.05 -8.01 -9.90
C VAL A 116 1.24 -8.27 -11.37
N MET A 117 1.65 -9.49 -11.72
CA MET A 117 1.81 -9.94 -13.09
C MET A 117 0.51 -10.58 -13.59
N VAL A 118 0.00 -10.07 -14.70
CA VAL A 118 -1.25 -10.53 -15.32
C VAL A 118 -0.93 -11.23 -16.61
N THR A 119 -1.27 -12.51 -16.69
CA THR A 119 -1.14 -13.31 -17.91
C THR A 119 -2.32 -13.11 -18.86
N SER A 120 -2.17 -13.50 -20.13
CA SER A 120 -3.16 -13.25 -21.19
C SER A 120 -4.54 -13.86 -20.93
N ASP A 121 -4.63 -14.85 -20.04
CA ASP A 121 -5.88 -15.46 -19.56
C ASP A 121 -6.53 -14.70 -18.39
N GLY A 122 -5.90 -13.59 -17.94
CA GLY A 122 -6.38 -12.76 -16.84
C GLY A 122 -5.96 -13.25 -15.45
N GLU A 123 -5.16 -14.32 -15.36
CA GLU A 123 -4.68 -14.82 -14.07
C GLU A 123 -3.63 -13.87 -13.48
N ARG A 124 -3.68 -13.69 -12.16
CA ARG A 124 -2.79 -12.78 -11.42
C ARG A 124 -1.81 -13.57 -10.59
N THR A 125 -0.52 -13.31 -10.78
CA THR A 125 0.55 -13.85 -9.97
C THR A 125 1.24 -12.69 -9.26
N MET A 126 1.35 -12.77 -7.94
CA MET A 126 1.80 -11.66 -7.11
C MET A 126 3.09 -11.99 -6.38
N GLN A 127 4.01 -11.04 -6.37
CA GLN A 127 5.20 -11.06 -5.54
C GLN A 127 5.17 -9.83 -4.62
N THR A 128 5.14 -10.04 -3.30
CA THR A 128 4.96 -8.98 -2.31
C THR A 128 6.17 -8.87 -1.40
N PHE A 129 6.76 -7.68 -1.36
CA PHE A 129 7.73 -7.24 -0.37
C PHE A 129 7.06 -6.27 0.59
N LEU A 130 7.04 -6.60 1.88
CA LEU A 130 6.30 -5.82 2.88
C LEU A 130 7.06 -4.58 3.38
N GLY A 131 8.38 -4.56 3.30
CA GLY A 131 9.23 -3.40 3.53
C GLY A 131 8.84 -2.54 4.73
N ALA A 132 8.84 -1.24 4.54
CA ALA A 132 8.53 -0.26 5.58
C ALA A 132 7.16 -0.47 6.25
N SER A 133 6.20 -1.11 5.59
CA SER A 133 4.86 -1.29 6.14
C SER A 133 4.84 -2.15 7.42
N THR A 134 5.84 -2.99 7.63
CA THR A 134 5.97 -3.84 8.83
C THR A 134 6.60 -3.13 10.02
N THR A 135 7.08 -1.90 9.82
CA THR A 135 7.80 -1.13 10.85
C THR A 135 6.97 0.00 11.46
N LEU A 136 5.64 -0.07 11.33
CA LEU A 136 4.73 0.89 11.97
C LEU A 136 4.82 0.76 13.48
N GLU A 137 5.11 1.86 14.17
CA GLU A 137 5.30 1.93 15.61
C GLU A 137 4.30 2.88 16.27
N LYS A 138 4.20 2.82 17.59
CA LYS A 138 3.30 3.69 18.37
C LYS A 138 3.57 5.17 18.13
N ASP A 139 4.83 5.56 17.95
CA ASP A 139 5.22 6.95 17.76
C ASP A 139 4.78 7.50 16.39
N ASP A 140 4.60 6.63 15.40
CA ASP A 140 4.01 7.01 14.10
C ASP A 140 2.54 7.43 14.24
N LEU A 141 1.87 7.04 15.34
CA LEU A 141 0.46 7.27 15.61
C LEU A 141 0.19 8.52 16.47
N THR A 142 1.22 9.22 16.90
CA THR A 142 1.08 10.38 17.82
C THR A 142 0.19 11.48 17.25
N CYS A 143 0.21 11.69 15.94
CA CYS A 143 -0.69 12.63 15.26
C CYS A 143 -2.18 12.27 15.40
N LEU A 144 -2.50 10.99 15.60
CA LEU A 144 -3.89 10.50 15.66
C LEU A 144 -4.51 10.68 17.05
N LEU A 145 -3.69 10.55 18.10
CA LEU A 145 -4.14 10.64 19.49
C LEU A 145 -4.62 12.06 19.85
N TYR A 146 -4.12 13.09 19.16
CA TYR A 146 -4.47 14.49 19.42
C TYR A 146 -5.59 15.04 18.53
N THR A 147 -5.97 14.33 17.46
CA THR A 147 -6.95 14.81 16.48
C THR A 147 -8.28 14.06 16.50
N SER A 148 -8.37 12.93 17.19
CA SER A 148 -9.61 12.16 17.34
C SER A 148 -10.22 12.45 18.71
N PRO A 149 -11.45 13.00 18.79
CA PRO A 149 -12.15 13.11 20.05
C PRO A 149 -12.36 11.72 20.64
N SER A 150 -11.88 11.52 21.87
CA SER A 150 -12.10 10.26 22.59
C SER A 150 -13.60 10.05 22.79
N PRO A 151 -14.12 8.82 22.70
CA PRO A 151 -15.50 8.55 23.10
C PRO A 151 -15.85 8.98 24.52
N ARG A 152 -14.84 9.18 25.38
CA ARG A 152 -14.99 9.69 26.75
C ARG A 152 -15.27 11.20 26.81
N ASP A 153 -14.92 11.95 25.75
CA ASP A 153 -15.14 13.40 25.70
C ASP A 153 -16.57 13.78 25.26
N GLN A 154 -17.42 12.79 24.98
CA GLN A 154 -18.80 12.99 24.54
C GLN A 154 -19.84 12.82 25.68
N SER A 155 -19.40 12.58 26.92
CA SER A 155 -20.26 12.50 28.10
C SER A 155 -20.20 13.81 28.88
N GLY A 156 -20.83 14.83 28.34
CA GLY A 156 -21.09 16.12 28.97
C GLY A 156 -22.50 16.57 28.64
#